data_6613f02e3e4f72e856abef4d13172f55
#
_entry.id   6613f02e3e4f72e856abef4d13172f55
#
_cell.length_a   1.000
_cell.length_b   1.000
_cell.length_c   1.000
_cell.angle_alpha   90.00
_cell.angle_beta   90.00
_cell.angle_gamma   90.00
#
_symmetry.space_group_name_H-M   'P 1'
#
loop_
_entity.id
_entity.type
_entity.pdbx_description
1 polymer ?
#
loop_
_entity_poly.entity_id
_entity_poly.type
_entity_poly.pdbx_seq_one_letter_code
_entity_poly.pdbx_strand_id
1 'polypeptide(L)'
;SQSKSGTVLIEIPGILGEIVEKRLITIEQSKKTRPVSEMRLIAENASVPLSLQRTVASQRGISLIAEMKRSSPSAGSLDPDLDPAHRASLYCNAGATAISVLTEHDYFTGSIEDLAAVSIIARASRVPVLRKDFIVDEYQVHEARAAGADCILLIIACLDPKQYTDLFDLSTSMGMDVLVEVFDEPELNIAMTEVEPR
;
A
#
# COMPACT_ATOMS: atom_id res chain seq x y z
N SER A 1 20.11 23.49 -15.42
CA SER A 1 20.46 22.99 -14.09
C SER A 1 19.49 21.88 -13.75
N GLN A 2 19.96 20.63 -13.86
CA GLN A 2 19.19 19.45 -13.47
C GLN A 2 19.19 19.35 -11.93
N SER A 3 18.02 19.49 -11.31
CA SER A 3 17.85 19.16 -9.90
C SER A 3 17.89 17.63 -9.77
N LYS A 4 18.99 17.10 -9.24
CA LYS A 4 19.03 15.74 -8.73
C LYS A 4 18.18 15.72 -7.46
N SER A 5 16.98 15.14 -7.53
CA SER A 5 16.24 14.72 -6.34
C SER A 5 17.02 13.55 -5.73
N GLY A 6 17.91 13.86 -4.81
CA GLY A 6 18.60 12.85 -4.04
C GLY A 6 17.64 12.32 -2.98
N THR A 7 17.07 11.14 -3.20
CA THR A 7 16.45 10.36 -2.12
C THR A 7 17.53 10.10 -1.08
N VAL A 8 17.39 10.67 0.10
CA VAL A 8 18.27 10.34 1.24
C VAL A 8 17.89 8.93 1.67
N LEU A 9 18.71 7.95 1.32
CA LEU A 9 18.52 6.58 1.79
C LEU A 9 18.90 6.54 3.27
N ILE A 10 17.91 6.35 4.14
CA ILE A 10 18.16 5.96 5.53
C ILE A 10 18.75 4.56 5.51
N GLU A 11 19.75 4.31 6.36
CA GLU A 11 20.29 2.98 6.54
C GLU A 11 19.28 2.14 7.33
N ILE A 12 18.53 1.28 6.63
CA ILE A 12 17.54 0.38 7.21
C ILE A 12 18.20 -0.98 7.43
N PRO A 13 18.36 -1.44 8.69
CA PRO A 13 19.06 -2.69 8.97
C PRO A 13 18.22 -3.93 8.64
N GLY A 14 18.93 -5.04 8.37
CA GLY A 14 18.33 -6.37 8.23
C GLY A 14 17.47 -6.57 6.99
N ILE A 15 16.55 -7.52 7.09
CA ILE A 15 15.69 -7.94 5.96
C ILE A 15 14.84 -6.78 5.40
N LEU A 16 14.44 -5.84 6.24
CA LEU A 16 13.66 -4.67 5.84
C LEU A 16 14.44 -3.80 4.85
N GLY A 17 15.73 -3.56 5.12
CA GLY A 17 16.60 -2.82 4.22
C GLY A 17 16.78 -3.52 2.88
N GLU A 18 16.99 -4.84 2.88
CA GLU A 18 17.10 -5.64 1.66
C GLU A 18 15.83 -5.56 0.79
N ILE A 19 14.65 -5.60 1.42
CA ILE A 19 13.37 -5.47 0.72
C ILE A 19 13.26 -4.08 0.08
N VAL A 20 13.55 -3.03 0.85
CA VAL A 20 13.47 -1.63 0.35
C VAL A 20 14.44 -1.41 -0.82
N GLU A 21 15.68 -1.89 -0.74
CA GLU A 21 16.65 -1.80 -1.84
C GLU A 21 16.12 -2.45 -3.13
N LYS A 22 15.59 -3.66 -3.03
CA LYS A 22 14.98 -4.35 -4.18
C LYS A 22 13.75 -3.60 -4.72
N ARG A 23 12.92 -3.06 -3.84
CA ARG A 23 11.76 -2.25 -4.25
C ARG A 23 12.19 -1.03 -5.06
N LEU A 24 13.22 -0.31 -4.63
CA LEU A 24 13.75 0.84 -5.38
C LEU A 24 14.20 0.44 -6.79
N ILE A 25 14.88 -0.69 -6.95
CA ILE A 25 15.28 -1.20 -8.27
C ILE A 25 14.05 -1.51 -9.14
N THR A 26 13.06 -2.19 -8.59
CA THR A 26 11.82 -2.56 -9.29
C THR A 26 11.03 -1.32 -9.71
N ILE A 27 10.95 -0.31 -8.83
CA ILE A 27 10.28 0.97 -9.12
C ILE A 27 10.96 1.68 -10.29
N GLU A 28 12.28 1.76 -10.31
CA GLU A 28 13.02 2.38 -11.42
C GLU A 28 12.83 1.64 -12.75
N GLN A 29 12.66 0.32 -12.73
CA GLN A 29 12.29 -0.46 -13.91
C GLN A 29 10.86 -0.16 -14.36
N SER A 30 9.92 -0.09 -13.42
CA SER A 30 8.52 0.26 -13.69
C SER A 30 8.39 1.66 -14.29
N LYS A 31 9.12 2.65 -13.78
CA LYS A 31 9.17 4.02 -14.33
C LYS A 31 9.66 4.07 -15.77
N LYS A 32 10.56 3.15 -16.19
CA LYS A 32 11.03 3.06 -17.58
C LYS A 32 9.97 2.47 -18.51
N THR A 33 9.19 1.52 -18.02
CA THR A 33 8.10 0.88 -18.76
C THR A 33 6.87 1.79 -18.86
N ARG A 34 6.54 2.43 -17.75
CA ARG A 34 5.42 3.39 -17.65
C ARG A 34 5.87 4.61 -16.86
N PRO A 35 6.09 5.76 -17.51
CA PRO A 35 6.53 6.98 -16.84
C PRO A 35 5.56 7.46 -15.74
N VAL A 36 6.10 8.16 -14.73
CA VAL A 36 5.30 8.72 -13.61
C VAL A 36 4.13 9.56 -14.12
N SER A 37 4.35 10.38 -15.17
CA SER A 37 3.29 11.22 -15.75
C SER A 37 2.12 10.42 -16.31
N GLU A 38 2.38 9.28 -16.95
CA GLU A 38 1.35 8.39 -17.45
C GLU A 38 0.62 7.68 -16.29
N MET A 39 1.37 7.19 -15.31
CA MET A 39 0.79 6.55 -14.12
C MET A 39 -0.10 7.51 -13.34
N ARG A 40 0.31 8.78 -13.21
CA ARG A 40 -0.50 9.85 -12.61
C ARG A 40 -1.82 10.03 -13.33
N LEU A 41 -1.82 10.12 -14.66
CA LEU A 41 -3.06 10.28 -15.45
C LEU A 41 -4.02 9.11 -15.25
N ILE A 42 -3.52 7.87 -15.18
CA ILE A 42 -4.34 6.70 -14.91
C ILE A 42 -4.95 6.80 -13.49
N ALA A 43 -4.14 7.16 -12.50
CA ALA A 43 -4.58 7.33 -11.12
C ALA A 43 -5.66 8.41 -10.96
N GLU A 44 -5.51 9.56 -11.64
CA GLU A 44 -6.49 10.65 -11.64
C GLU A 44 -7.85 10.25 -12.24
N ASN A 45 -7.86 9.33 -13.21
CA ASN A 45 -9.06 8.81 -13.83
C ASN A 45 -9.65 7.57 -13.14
N ALA A 46 -9.02 7.07 -12.08
CA ALA A 46 -9.53 5.94 -11.33
C ALA A 46 -10.78 6.33 -10.51
N SER A 47 -11.60 5.33 -10.19
CA SER A 47 -12.83 5.54 -9.40
C SER A 47 -12.54 6.13 -8.04
N VAL A 48 -13.39 7.00 -7.49
CA VAL A 48 -13.20 7.60 -6.15
C VAL A 48 -12.96 6.51 -5.08
N PRO A 49 -11.94 6.64 -4.21
CA PRO A 49 -11.67 5.64 -3.18
C PRO A 49 -12.80 5.49 -2.18
N LEU A 50 -12.95 4.28 -1.66
CA LEU A 50 -13.71 4.03 -0.44
C LEU A 50 -12.87 4.41 0.78
N SER A 51 -13.49 4.92 1.83
CA SER A 51 -12.73 5.22 3.05
C SER A 51 -12.69 4.02 3.99
N LEU A 52 -11.49 3.49 4.24
CA LEU A 52 -11.24 2.47 5.25
C LEU A 52 -11.57 3.01 6.66
N GLN A 53 -11.13 4.23 6.96
CA GLN A 53 -11.38 4.89 8.23
C GLN A 53 -12.87 4.98 8.55
N ARG A 54 -13.68 5.48 7.60
CA ARG A 54 -15.14 5.60 7.78
C ARG A 54 -15.79 4.22 7.89
N THR A 55 -15.32 3.25 7.10
CA THR A 55 -15.85 1.89 7.14
C THR A 55 -15.63 1.26 8.50
N VAL A 56 -14.41 1.37 9.05
CA VAL A 56 -14.08 0.88 10.40
C VAL A 56 -14.89 1.63 11.48
N ALA A 57 -14.96 2.95 11.40
CA ALA A 57 -15.69 3.77 12.37
C ALA A 57 -17.20 3.51 12.39
N SER A 58 -17.78 3.06 11.29
CA SER A 58 -19.22 2.74 11.18
C SER A 58 -19.58 1.36 11.70
N GLN A 59 -18.61 0.47 11.92
CA GLN A 59 -18.86 -0.89 12.40
C GLN A 59 -19.26 -0.90 13.88
N ARG A 60 -20.23 -1.78 14.20
CA ARG A 60 -20.55 -2.11 15.59
C ARG A 60 -19.83 -3.40 15.95
N GLY A 61 -18.79 -3.33 16.77
CA GLY A 61 -18.01 -4.49 17.21
C GLY A 61 -16.63 -4.55 16.55
N ILE A 62 -16.15 -5.75 16.29
CA ILE A 62 -14.80 -5.98 15.74
C ILE A 62 -14.80 -5.76 14.24
N SER A 63 -13.88 -4.90 13.76
CA SER A 63 -13.57 -4.77 12.34
C SER A 63 -12.50 -5.77 11.95
N LEU A 64 -12.71 -6.46 10.83
CA LEU A 64 -11.79 -7.47 10.31
C LEU A 64 -11.17 -6.99 8.98
N ILE A 65 -9.85 -6.84 8.95
CA ILE A 65 -9.09 -6.67 7.71
C ILE A 65 -8.57 -8.06 7.31
N ALA A 66 -9.09 -8.61 6.21
CA ALA A 66 -8.70 -9.92 5.71
C ALA A 66 -7.49 -9.79 4.77
N GLU A 67 -6.38 -10.46 5.10
CA GLU A 67 -5.13 -10.34 4.33
C GLU A 67 -4.98 -11.48 3.33
N MET A 68 -4.52 -11.13 2.10
CA MET A 68 -4.10 -12.06 1.07
C MET A 68 -2.59 -12.07 0.96
N LYS A 69 -1.99 -13.25 1.14
CA LYS A 69 -0.54 -13.43 1.14
C LYS A 69 -0.17 -14.82 0.66
N ARG A 70 0.64 -14.93 -0.41
CA ARG A 70 1.11 -16.22 -0.95
C ARG A 70 2.32 -16.76 -0.22
N SER A 71 3.20 -15.88 0.23
CA SER A 71 4.42 -16.25 0.95
C SER A 71 4.88 -15.17 1.91
N SER A 72 5.80 -15.48 2.80
CA SER A 72 6.51 -14.51 3.63
C SER A 72 7.90 -14.99 3.98
N PRO A 73 8.87 -14.09 4.30
CA PRO A 73 10.22 -14.48 4.71
C PRO A 73 10.25 -15.42 5.92
N SER A 74 9.31 -15.25 6.86
CA SER A 74 9.27 -16.04 8.10
C SER A 74 8.54 -17.37 7.99
N ALA A 75 7.51 -17.45 7.13
CA ALA A 75 6.64 -18.63 7.02
C ALA A 75 6.84 -19.43 5.71
N GLY A 76 7.61 -18.89 4.76
CA GLY A 76 7.78 -19.50 3.45
C GLY A 76 6.50 -19.45 2.61
N SER A 77 6.24 -20.47 1.80
CA SER A 77 5.05 -20.59 0.97
C SER A 77 3.82 -20.92 1.84
N LEU A 78 2.76 -20.12 1.70
CA LEU A 78 1.50 -20.23 2.43
C LEU A 78 0.35 -20.71 1.53
N ASP A 79 0.16 -20.03 0.39
CA ASP A 79 -0.94 -20.30 -0.55
C ASP A 79 -0.48 -19.93 -1.98
N PRO A 80 0.36 -20.78 -2.60
CA PRO A 80 0.95 -20.47 -3.91
C PRO A 80 -0.07 -20.37 -5.04
N ASP A 81 -1.19 -21.10 -4.91
CA ASP A 81 -2.25 -21.20 -5.93
C ASP A 81 -3.39 -20.18 -5.68
N LEU A 82 -3.19 -19.20 -4.81
CA LEU A 82 -4.20 -18.21 -4.46
C LEU A 82 -4.72 -17.49 -5.71
N ASP A 83 -6.03 -17.64 -5.98
CA ASP A 83 -6.78 -16.83 -6.93
C ASP A 83 -7.29 -15.57 -6.20
N PRO A 84 -6.78 -14.37 -6.53
CA PRO A 84 -7.13 -13.16 -5.80
C PRO A 84 -8.60 -12.75 -5.96
N ALA A 85 -9.20 -12.91 -7.15
CA ALA A 85 -10.58 -12.56 -7.38
C ALA A 85 -11.55 -13.50 -6.63
N HIS A 86 -11.29 -14.80 -6.68
CA HIS A 86 -12.06 -15.78 -5.93
C HIS A 86 -11.94 -15.55 -4.42
N ARG A 87 -10.71 -15.34 -3.92
CA ARG A 87 -10.47 -15.06 -2.50
C ARG A 87 -11.15 -13.77 -2.03
N ALA A 88 -11.14 -12.70 -2.85
CA ALA A 88 -11.85 -11.46 -2.56
C ALA A 88 -13.36 -11.70 -2.40
N SER A 89 -13.97 -12.49 -3.30
CA SER A 89 -15.38 -12.84 -3.20
C SER A 89 -15.70 -13.56 -1.88
N LEU A 90 -14.85 -14.51 -1.46
CA LEU A 90 -15.04 -15.23 -0.19
C LEU A 90 -14.93 -14.28 1.01
N TYR A 91 -13.96 -13.37 1.03
CA TYR A 91 -13.78 -12.41 2.11
C TYR A 91 -14.93 -11.40 2.19
N CYS A 92 -15.39 -10.88 1.07
CA CYS A 92 -16.56 -10.01 1.02
C CYS A 92 -17.83 -10.72 1.53
N ASN A 93 -18.07 -11.95 1.09
CA ASN A 93 -19.22 -12.74 1.51
C ASN A 93 -19.17 -13.13 2.99
N ALA A 94 -17.97 -13.28 3.54
CA ALA A 94 -17.76 -13.55 4.97
C ALA A 94 -17.87 -12.29 5.86
N GLY A 95 -18.08 -11.12 5.26
CA GLY A 95 -18.25 -9.85 6.00
C GLY A 95 -16.95 -9.17 6.41
N ALA A 96 -15.86 -9.36 5.67
CA ALA A 96 -14.63 -8.61 5.90
C ALA A 96 -14.91 -7.09 5.80
N THR A 97 -14.37 -6.33 6.76
CA THR A 97 -14.49 -4.86 6.79
C THR A 97 -13.60 -4.23 5.72
N ALA A 98 -12.44 -4.82 5.47
CA ALA A 98 -11.50 -4.45 4.42
C ALA A 98 -10.68 -5.67 3.97
N ILE A 99 -10.03 -5.53 2.81
CA ILE A 99 -9.11 -6.55 2.30
C ILE A 99 -7.71 -5.94 2.18
N SER A 100 -6.69 -6.61 2.74
CA SER A 100 -5.28 -6.27 2.60
C SER A 100 -4.65 -7.17 1.54
N VAL A 101 -3.99 -6.57 0.55
CA VAL A 101 -3.36 -7.29 -0.56
C VAL A 101 -1.87 -7.02 -0.58
N LEU A 102 -1.06 -8.06 -0.35
CA LEU A 102 0.39 -8.00 -0.54
C LEU A 102 0.70 -7.80 -2.01
N THR A 103 1.47 -6.75 -2.35
CA THR A 103 1.90 -6.47 -3.74
C THR A 103 3.41 -6.55 -3.91
N GLU A 104 4.16 -6.77 -2.84
CA GLU A 104 5.60 -7.00 -2.90
C GLU A 104 5.88 -8.38 -3.53
N HIS A 105 6.72 -8.40 -4.59
CA HIS A 105 6.91 -9.58 -5.43
C HIS A 105 7.95 -10.56 -4.89
N ASP A 106 9.13 -10.06 -4.47
CA ASP A 106 10.31 -10.91 -4.26
C ASP A 106 10.22 -11.78 -3.00
N TYR A 107 9.61 -11.26 -1.96
CA TYR A 107 9.52 -11.92 -0.65
C TYR A 107 8.11 -12.43 -0.32
N PHE A 108 7.07 -11.79 -0.87
CA PHE A 108 5.68 -12.10 -0.57
C PHE A 108 4.91 -12.71 -1.75
N THR A 109 5.53 -12.79 -2.92
CA THR A 109 4.94 -13.33 -4.16
C THR A 109 3.62 -12.63 -4.51
N GLY A 110 3.54 -11.34 -4.21
CA GLY A 110 2.42 -10.48 -4.52
C GLY A 110 2.57 -9.78 -5.87
N SER A 111 1.52 -9.11 -6.32
CA SER A 111 1.57 -8.32 -7.54
C SER A 111 0.55 -7.16 -7.52
N ILE A 112 0.79 -6.15 -8.36
CA ILE A 112 -0.16 -5.05 -8.56
C ILE A 112 -1.42 -5.53 -9.30
N GLU A 113 -1.30 -6.56 -10.11
CA GLU A 113 -2.39 -7.23 -10.81
C GLU A 113 -3.35 -7.90 -9.84
N ASP A 114 -2.84 -8.50 -8.76
CA ASP A 114 -3.67 -9.05 -7.69
C ASP A 114 -4.51 -7.95 -7.03
N LEU A 115 -3.89 -6.81 -6.73
CA LEU A 115 -4.58 -5.65 -6.16
C LEU A 115 -5.70 -5.18 -7.09
N ALA A 116 -5.43 -5.07 -8.39
CA ALA A 116 -6.42 -4.64 -9.36
C ALA A 116 -7.60 -5.63 -9.47
N ALA A 117 -7.32 -6.93 -9.51
CA ALA A 117 -8.35 -7.96 -9.54
C ALA A 117 -9.23 -7.94 -8.28
N VAL A 118 -8.62 -7.80 -7.11
CA VAL A 118 -9.33 -7.69 -5.82
C VAL A 118 -10.18 -6.42 -5.77
N SER A 119 -9.65 -5.28 -6.22
CA SER A 119 -10.33 -3.99 -6.19
C SER A 119 -11.65 -4.01 -6.98
N ILE A 120 -11.69 -4.70 -8.12
CA ILE A 120 -12.91 -4.84 -8.93
C ILE A 120 -14.01 -5.56 -8.13
N ILE A 121 -13.66 -6.67 -7.49
CA ILE A 121 -14.63 -7.49 -6.71
C ILE A 121 -15.05 -6.77 -5.43
N ALA A 122 -14.08 -6.26 -4.68
CA ALA A 122 -14.32 -5.62 -3.38
C ALA A 122 -15.17 -4.34 -3.53
N ARG A 123 -14.97 -3.57 -4.60
CA ARG A 123 -15.75 -2.37 -4.88
C ARG A 123 -17.23 -2.66 -5.06
N ALA A 124 -17.60 -3.74 -5.73
CA ALA A 124 -19.00 -4.16 -5.91
C ALA A 124 -19.67 -4.43 -4.54
N SER A 125 -18.90 -4.90 -3.57
CA SER A 125 -19.34 -5.16 -2.20
C SER A 125 -19.12 -3.97 -1.25
N ARG A 126 -18.59 -2.85 -1.74
CA ARG A 126 -18.22 -1.64 -0.97
C ARG A 126 -17.23 -1.95 0.16
N VAL A 127 -16.33 -2.88 -0.05
CA VAL A 127 -15.25 -3.27 0.86
C VAL A 127 -13.97 -2.54 0.42
N PRO A 128 -13.38 -1.67 1.25
CA PRO A 128 -12.13 -0.98 0.89
C PRO A 128 -10.94 -1.93 0.81
N VAL A 129 -10.00 -1.60 -0.10
CA VAL A 129 -8.81 -2.40 -0.37
C VAL A 129 -7.56 -1.63 0.03
N LEU A 130 -6.74 -2.26 0.88
CA LEU A 130 -5.43 -1.79 1.30
C LEU A 130 -4.35 -2.42 0.43
N ARG A 131 -3.51 -1.60 -0.20
CA ARG A 131 -2.22 -2.03 -0.74
C ARG A 131 -1.22 -2.24 0.40
N LYS A 132 -0.84 -3.48 0.65
CA LYS A 132 0.21 -3.84 1.62
C LYS A 132 1.52 -4.05 0.87
N ASP A 133 2.41 -3.08 0.98
CA ASP A 133 3.70 -3.04 0.29
C ASP A 133 4.67 -2.15 1.08
N PHE A 134 5.95 -2.13 0.71
CA PHE A 134 6.96 -1.20 1.20
C PHE A 134 6.96 0.03 0.29
N ILE A 135 6.13 1.01 0.63
CA ILE A 135 5.95 2.22 -0.17
C ILE A 135 6.99 3.26 0.23
N VAL A 136 7.88 3.58 -0.70
CA VAL A 136 9.04 4.47 -0.52
C VAL A 136 9.19 5.51 -1.65
N ASP A 137 8.28 5.52 -2.62
CA ASP A 137 8.34 6.40 -3.78
C ASP A 137 6.94 6.82 -4.22
N GLU A 138 6.79 8.07 -4.70
CA GLU A 138 5.52 8.61 -5.20
C GLU A 138 4.90 7.79 -6.34
N TYR A 139 5.73 7.14 -7.15
CA TYR A 139 5.28 6.25 -8.20
C TYR A 139 4.35 5.17 -7.67
N GLN A 140 4.71 4.56 -6.53
CA GLN A 140 3.91 3.49 -5.92
C GLN A 140 2.55 4.00 -5.41
N VAL A 141 2.46 5.27 -4.99
CA VAL A 141 1.19 5.89 -4.58
C VAL A 141 0.26 6.03 -5.79
N HIS A 142 0.78 6.56 -6.91
CA HIS A 142 0.01 6.65 -8.16
C HIS A 142 -0.38 5.26 -8.68
N GLU A 143 0.55 4.29 -8.65
CA GLU A 143 0.31 2.91 -9.06
C GLU A 143 -0.77 2.23 -8.20
N ALA A 144 -0.74 2.42 -6.87
CA ALA A 144 -1.77 1.93 -5.96
C ALA A 144 -3.15 2.49 -6.35
N ARG A 145 -3.21 3.80 -6.55
CA ARG A 145 -4.46 4.46 -6.92
C ARG A 145 -4.98 3.99 -8.28
N ALA A 146 -4.09 3.86 -9.27
CA ALA A 146 -4.39 3.37 -10.61
C ALA A 146 -4.94 1.93 -10.60
N ALA A 147 -4.41 1.08 -9.71
CA ALA A 147 -4.89 -0.30 -9.51
C ALA A 147 -6.17 -0.39 -8.66
N GLY A 148 -6.69 0.73 -8.16
CA GLY A 148 -7.95 0.80 -7.44
C GLY A 148 -7.83 0.63 -5.92
N ALA A 149 -6.63 0.82 -5.33
CA ALA A 149 -6.47 0.88 -3.90
C ALA A 149 -7.28 2.03 -3.29
N ASP A 150 -7.83 1.77 -2.11
CA ASP A 150 -8.56 2.72 -1.28
C ASP A 150 -7.71 3.24 -0.12
N CYS A 151 -6.70 2.46 0.26
CA CYS A 151 -5.77 2.74 1.33
C CYS A 151 -4.38 2.20 0.97
N ILE A 152 -3.33 2.86 1.48
CA ILE A 152 -1.95 2.38 1.40
C ILE A 152 -1.36 2.19 2.78
N LEU A 153 -0.27 1.41 2.86
CA LEU A 153 0.55 1.28 4.07
C LEU A 153 1.78 2.17 3.96
N LEU A 154 2.04 2.97 5.00
CA LEU A 154 3.33 3.63 5.20
C LEU A 154 3.99 3.07 6.47
N ILE A 155 5.22 2.60 6.35
CA ILE A 155 6.01 2.01 7.43
C ILE A 155 7.06 3.03 7.86
N ILE A 156 6.95 3.56 9.09
CA ILE A 156 7.85 4.62 9.57
C ILE A 156 9.32 4.17 9.54
N ALA A 157 9.60 2.93 9.89
CA ALA A 157 10.96 2.37 9.82
C ALA A 157 11.61 2.41 8.42
N CYS A 158 10.81 2.60 7.36
CA CYS A 158 11.29 2.63 5.97
C CYS A 158 11.47 4.05 5.41
N LEU A 159 11.10 5.10 6.14
CA LEU A 159 10.93 6.45 5.63
C LEU A 159 11.65 7.48 6.51
N ASP A 160 12.32 8.46 5.90
CA ASP A 160 12.65 9.65 6.64
C ASP A 160 11.39 10.51 6.89
N PRO A 161 11.39 11.43 7.88
CA PRO A 161 10.20 12.21 8.24
C PRO A 161 9.63 13.01 7.06
N LYS A 162 10.49 13.59 6.23
CA LYS A 162 10.04 14.36 5.05
C LYS A 162 9.38 13.44 4.01
N GLN A 163 10.00 12.30 3.73
CA GLN A 163 9.46 11.33 2.79
C GLN A 163 8.11 10.78 3.26
N TYR A 164 7.99 10.51 4.56
CA TYR A 164 6.70 10.11 5.16
C TYR A 164 5.63 11.16 4.93
N THR A 165 5.90 12.44 5.22
CA THR A 165 4.96 13.54 5.03
C THR A 165 4.56 13.69 3.55
N ASP A 166 5.54 13.69 2.64
CA ASP A 166 5.30 13.84 1.21
C ASP A 166 4.38 12.71 0.66
N LEU A 167 4.63 11.45 1.06
CA LEU A 167 3.83 10.29 0.63
C LEU A 167 2.43 10.28 1.27
N PHE A 168 2.34 10.70 2.53
CA PHE A 168 1.06 10.82 3.24
C PHE A 168 0.17 11.88 2.58
N ASP A 169 0.72 13.08 2.33
CA ASP A 169 -0.01 14.18 1.70
C ASP A 169 -0.43 13.84 0.27
N LEU A 170 0.47 13.22 -0.50
CA LEU A 170 0.14 12.75 -1.85
C LEU A 170 -1.05 11.77 -1.81
N SER A 171 -0.99 10.76 -0.94
CA SER A 171 -2.03 9.74 -0.82
C SER A 171 -3.38 10.32 -0.44
N THR A 172 -3.39 11.19 0.58
CA THR A 172 -4.61 11.85 1.05
C THR A 172 -5.17 12.85 0.04
N SER A 173 -4.32 13.55 -0.72
CA SER A 173 -4.75 14.43 -1.80
C SER A 173 -5.48 13.68 -2.92
N MET A 174 -5.16 12.40 -3.11
CA MET A 174 -5.82 11.49 -4.06
C MET A 174 -7.06 10.79 -3.46
N GLY A 175 -7.42 11.12 -2.22
CA GLY A 175 -8.58 10.59 -1.51
C GLY A 175 -8.38 9.21 -0.89
N MET A 176 -7.17 8.66 -0.92
CA MET A 176 -6.88 7.39 -0.24
C MET A 176 -6.64 7.61 1.25
N ASP A 177 -7.06 6.66 2.07
CA ASP A 177 -6.64 6.59 3.46
C ASP A 177 -5.20 6.07 3.56
N VAL A 178 -4.53 6.36 4.67
CA VAL A 178 -3.18 5.87 4.97
C VAL A 178 -3.20 5.09 6.28
N LEU A 179 -2.80 3.83 6.22
CA LEU A 179 -2.49 3.03 7.40
C LEU A 179 -1.01 3.21 7.73
N VAL A 180 -0.72 3.68 8.93
CA VAL A 180 0.67 3.93 9.36
C VAL A 180 1.11 2.79 10.30
N GLU A 181 2.20 2.11 9.92
CA GLU A 181 2.80 1.06 10.73
C GLU A 181 3.97 1.63 11.54
N VAL A 182 3.91 1.44 12.85
CA VAL A 182 4.93 1.84 13.82
C VAL A 182 5.30 0.65 14.70
N PHE A 183 6.56 0.52 15.05
CA PHE A 183 7.08 -0.58 15.85
C PHE A 183 7.29 -0.19 17.32
N ASP A 184 7.63 1.07 17.58
CA ASP A 184 7.96 1.56 18.92
C ASP A 184 7.44 2.99 19.16
N GLU A 185 7.67 3.49 20.37
CA GLU A 185 7.24 4.83 20.78
C GLU A 185 7.96 5.97 20.03
N PRO A 186 9.26 5.92 19.73
CA PRO A 186 9.92 6.87 18.85
C PRO A 186 9.26 6.98 17.47
N GLU A 187 8.95 5.86 16.82
CA GLU A 187 8.25 5.87 15.53
C GLU A 187 6.83 6.41 15.64
N LEU A 188 6.11 6.06 16.71
CA LEU A 188 4.79 6.63 16.98
C LEU A 188 4.85 8.16 17.10
N ASN A 189 5.85 8.69 17.79
CA ASN A 189 6.04 10.13 17.92
C ASN A 189 6.29 10.79 16.57
N ILE A 190 7.11 10.19 15.68
CA ILE A 190 7.29 10.68 14.31
C ILE A 190 5.95 10.69 13.57
N ALA A 191 5.23 9.58 13.60
CA ALA A 191 3.95 9.46 12.91
C ALA A 191 2.92 10.50 13.36
N MET A 192 2.92 10.86 14.65
CA MET A 192 1.94 11.81 15.23
C MET A 192 2.35 13.28 15.09
N THR A 193 3.65 13.58 14.94
CA THR A 193 4.14 14.96 14.88
C THR A 193 4.28 15.48 13.46
N GLU A 194 4.57 14.61 12.50
CA GLU A 194 4.83 15.01 11.10
C GLU A 194 3.53 15.20 10.28
N VAL A 195 2.44 14.58 10.69
CA VAL A 195 1.14 14.74 10.03
C VAL A 195 0.03 14.94 11.08
N GLU A 196 -0.91 15.87 10.80
CA GLU A 196 -2.08 16.01 11.68
C GLU A 196 -3.01 14.82 11.51
N PRO A 197 -3.41 14.13 12.61
CA PRO A 197 -4.42 13.09 12.55
C PRO A 197 -5.73 13.66 12.01
N ARG A 198 -6.26 13.08 10.97
CA ARG A 198 -7.53 13.49 10.35
C ARG A 198 -8.66 12.56 10.75
#